data_6deb00376a27835a75c648fbad3691b5
#
_entry.id   6deb00376a27835a75c648fbad3691b5
#
_cell.length_a   1.000
_cell.length_b   1.000
_cell.length_c   1.000
_cell.angle_alpha   90.00
_cell.angle_beta   90.00
_cell.angle_gamma   90.00
#
_symmetry.space_group_name_H-M   'P 1'
#
loop_
_entity.id
_entity.type
_entity.pdbx_description
1 polymer ?
#
loop_
_entity_poly.entity_id
_entity_poly.type
_entity_poly.pdbx_seq_one_letter_code
_entity_poly.pdbx_strand_id
1 'polypeptide(L)'
;MQLIKDYVEQHKGRMLEELFALLRFPSVSADPKYKTDVLKTAEFVAEKLRDSGAENVEVCQTAGYPIIYGEKIIDSSKPTVLVYGHYDVQPPDPLELWKTPPFEPTVRDGKIYARGACDDKGQFYMHVKAFELMMQTNTLPCNIKFMIEGEEEVGSSNLGIFVKQNKNRLKADVVLISDTSMLSMENPSLETGLRGLSYLEVEVTGPNRDLHSGVYGGAVANPATILAKMIASMHDENNHITIPGFYDKVIELTETERKALNSAPYDEDEYKKDLAVEELWGEKGFSTFERTGTRPTLEVNGIWGGYIGEGAKTVLPSKAFAKISMRLVPNQVSDEITQLFTAHFEKIAPKSVKIKVTPHHGGEPVVTPTDSIAYKAAQKAIKESFGKDPIPTRGGGSIPIVALFEAELGIKTVLMGFGLDSDALHSPNEKYDIFNYYKGIETIPLFHKYFAELSEE
;
A
#
# COMPACT_ATOMS: atom_id res chain seq x y z
N MET A 1 14.38 10.81 -24.70
CA MET A 1 14.41 9.33 -24.51
C MET A 1 15.77 8.68 -24.76
N GLN A 2 16.48 8.90 -25.90
CA GLN A 2 17.73 8.19 -26.19
C GLN A 2 18.82 8.42 -25.12
N LEU A 3 19.07 9.67 -24.71
CA LEU A 3 20.02 10.02 -23.66
C LEU A 3 19.78 9.26 -22.34
N ILE A 4 18.49 9.11 -21.97
CA ILE A 4 18.08 8.39 -20.75
C ILE A 4 18.45 6.92 -20.88
N LYS A 5 18.09 6.27 -22.00
CA LYS A 5 18.40 4.86 -22.26
C LYS A 5 19.90 4.59 -22.30
N ASP A 6 20.67 5.45 -22.96
CA ASP A 6 22.14 5.32 -23.06
C ASP A 6 22.78 5.41 -21.66
N TYR A 7 22.32 6.34 -20.83
CA TYR A 7 22.82 6.46 -19.45
C TYR A 7 22.47 5.22 -18.61
N VAL A 8 21.21 4.75 -18.65
CA VAL A 8 20.79 3.54 -17.93
C VAL A 8 21.60 2.34 -18.38
N GLU A 9 21.75 2.11 -19.70
CA GLU A 9 22.51 0.98 -20.23
C GLU A 9 23.98 1.02 -19.79
N GLN A 10 24.59 2.19 -19.78
CA GLN A 10 25.98 2.39 -19.34
C GLN A 10 26.17 2.10 -17.84
N HIS A 11 25.17 2.40 -17.00
CA HIS A 11 25.29 2.35 -15.55
C HIS A 11 24.47 1.24 -14.87
N LYS A 12 23.72 0.43 -15.63
CA LYS A 12 22.78 -0.57 -15.10
C LYS A 12 23.39 -1.51 -14.07
N GLY A 13 24.60 -2.01 -14.28
CA GLY A 13 25.27 -2.90 -13.33
C GLY A 13 25.52 -2.23 -11.98
N ARG A 14 26.05 -0.98 -11.98
CA ARG A 14 26.26 -0.22 -10.75
C ARG A 14 24.93 0.08 -10.02
N MET A 15 23.91 0.53 -10.76
CA MET A 15 22.59 0.82 -10.17
C MET A 15 21.97 -0.39 -9.50
N LEU A 16 22.14 -1.58 -10.10
CA LEU A 16 21.63 -2.83 -9.52
C LEU A 16 22.41 -3.24 -8.27
N GLU A 17 23.73 -3.13 -8.28
CA GLU A 17 24.57 -3.44 -7.09
C GLU A 17 24.30 -2.48 -5.93
N GLU A 18 24.02 -1.22 -6.20
CA GLU A 18 23.62 -0.24 -5.17
C GLU A 18 22.25 -0.59 -4.58
N LEU A 19 21.29 -1.02 -5.39
CA LEU A 19 20.01 -1.55 -4.89
C LEU A 19 20.25 -2.79 -4.04
N PHE A 20 21.11 -3.72 -4.45
CA PHE A 20 21.44 -4.91 -3.65
C PHE A 20 22.07 -4.54 -2.31
N ALA A 21 22.94 -3.51 -2.28
CA ALA A 21 23.49 -3.00 -1.02
C ALA A 21 22.36 -2.50 -0.09
N LEU A 22 21.36 -1.79 -0.61
CA LEU A 22 20.20 -1.33 0.16
C LEU A 22 19.35 -2.50 0.67
N LEU A 23 19.11 -3.53 -0.18
CA LEU A 23 18.28 -4.68 0.16
C LEU A 23 18.92 -5.58 1.24
N ARG A 24 20.25 -5.55 1.40
CA ARG A 24 20.96 -6.29 2.47
C ARG A 24 20.69 -5.76 3.87
N PHE A 25 20.17 -4.55 4.04
CA PHE A 25 19.76 -4.05 5.34
C PHE A 25 18.42 -4.65 5.76
N PRO A 26 18.32 -5.41 6.85
CA PRO A 26 17.06 -5.92 7.36
C PRO A 26 16.31 -4.83 8.15
N SER A 27 15.79 -3.83 7.45
CA SER A 27 15.12 -2.68 8.06
C SER A 27 13.66 -2.98 8.47
N VAL A 28 13.46 -4.04 9.24
CA VAL A 28 12.16 -4.46 9.74
C VAL A 28 11.71 -3.54 10.87
N SER A 29 10.81 -2.61 10.60
CA SER A 29 10.33 -1.60 11.56
C SER A 29 9.51 -2.20 12.70
N ALA A 30 8.77 -3.28 12.43
CA ALA A 30 7.88 -3.93 13.40
C ALA A 30 8.61 -4.68 14.55
N ASP A 31 9.89 -5.01 14.40
CA ASP A 31 10.64 -5.81 15.37
C ASP A 31 11.82 -5.03 15.95
N PRO A 32 11.80 -4.71 17.26
CA PRO A 32 12.86 -3.93 17.92
C PRO A 32 14.29 -4.49 17.77
N LYS A 33 14.45 -5.78 17.47
CA LYS A 33 15.78 -6.38 17.26
C LYS A 33 16.49 -5.80 16.04
N TYR A 34 15.74 -5.30 15.05
CA TYR A 34 16.26 -4.69 13.82
C TYR A 34 16.43 -3.16 13.91
N LYS A 35 16.17 -2.54 15.07
CA LYS A 35 16.24 -1.09 15.23
C LYS A 35 17.54 -0.49 14.70
N THR A 36 18.68 -1.12 14.99
CA THR A 36 19.98 -0.65 14.51
C THR A 36 20.10 -0.69 12.99
N ASP A 37 19.51 -1.69 12.35
CA ASP A 37 19.57 -1.84 10.89
C ASP A 37 18.62 -0.86 10.20
N VAL A 38 17.46 -0.58 10.79
CA VAL A 38 16.56 0.49 10.32
C VAL A 38 17.28 1.84 10.34
N LEU A 39 17.99 2.18 11.43
CA LEU A 39 18.76 3.43 11.52
C LEU A 39 19.91 3.48 10.51
N LYS A 40 20.66 2.38 10.32
CA LYS A 40 21.70 2.29 9.29
C LYS A 40 21.16 2.45 7.87
N THR A 41 19.97 1.93 7.63
CA THR A 41 19.30 2.09 6.33
C THR A 41 18.98 3.56 6.05
N ALA A 42 18.50 4.29 7.06
CA ALA A 42 18.26 5.73 6.95
C ALA A 42 19.52 6.50 6.55
N GLU A 43 20.66 6.21 7.22
CA GLU A 43 21.93 6.86 6.89
C GLU A 43 22.44 6.49 5.50
N PHE A 44 22.28 5.22 5.09
CA PHE A 44 22.65 4.79 3.74
C PHE A 44 21.83 5.52 2.68
N VAL A 45 20.51 5.63 2.86
CA VAL A 45 19.64 6.36 1.90
C VAL A 45 20.01 7.84 1.84
N ALA A 46 20.27 8.47 2.99
CA ALA A 46 20.73 9.86 3.05
C ALA A 46 22.08 10.06 2.32
N GLU A 47 23.02 9.13 2.47
CA GLU A 47 24.29 9.14 1.74
C GLU A 47 24.04 9.05 0.22
N LYS A 48 23.18 8.12 -0.23
CA LYS A 48 22.88 7.95 -1.66
C LYS A 48 22.17 9.16 -2.27
N LEU A 49 21.33 9.86 -1.53
CA LEU A 49 20.75 11.14 -1.96
C LEU A 49 21.84 12.22 -2.15
N ARG A 50 22.80 12.34 -1.19
CA ARG A 50 23.94 13.28 -1.33
C ARG A 50 24.81 12.94 -2.54
N ASP A 51 25.16 11.66 -2.69
CA ASP A 51 25.97 11.18 -3.83
C ASP A 51 25.28 11.48 -5.17
N SER A 52 23.94 11.44 -5.21
CA SER A 52 23.14 11.73 -6.39
C SER A 52 22.99 13.23 -6.68
N GLY A 53 23.48 14.12 -5.79
CA GLY A 53 23.46 15.57 -5.96
C GLY A 53 22.35 16.30 -5.23
N ALA A 54 21.63 15.65 -4.32
CA ALA A 54 20.65 16.33 -3.46
C ALA A 54 21.36 17.23 -2.43
N GLU A 55 20.76 18.36 -2.14
CA GLU A 55 21.19 19.37 -1.17
C GLU A 55 20.33 19.29 0.09
N ASN A 56 20.78 19.90 1.18
CA ASN A 56 20.05 19.96 2.44
C ASN A 56 19.58 18.57 2.95
N VAL A 57 20.38 17.52 2.70
CA VAL A 57 20.03 16.16 3.09
C VAL A 57 20.18 15.98 4.58
N GLU A 58 19.08 15.62 5.22
CA GLU A 58 18.98 15.48 6.69
C GLU A 58 18.27 14.17 7.06
N VAL A 59 18.76 13.51 8.10
CA VAL A 59 18.07 12.39 8.78
C VAL A 59 17.31 12.98 9.95
N CYS A 60 16.06 13.33 9.71
CA CYS A 60 15.18 14.02 10.65
C CYS A 60 14.68 13.05 11.72
N GLN A 61 15.06 13.28 12.99
CA GLN A 61 14.63 12.42 14.09
C GLN A 61 13.13 12.58 14.38
N THR A 62 12.47 11.47 14.70
CA THR A 62 11.08 11.41 15.17
C THR A 62 11.02 10.70 16.52
N ALA A 63 9.83 10.52 17.09
CA ALA A 63 9.67 9.66 18.27
C ALA A 63 9.85 8.16 17.96
N GLY A 64 9.77 7.78 16.69
CA GLY A 64 10.02 6.44 16.18
C GLY A 64 11.27 6.36 15.32
N TYR A 65 11.13 5.92 14.07
CA TYR A 65 12.23 5.88 13.11
C TYR A 65 12.36 7.22 12.35
N PRO A 66 13.58 7.59 11.94
CA PRO A 66 13.80 8.88 11.29
C PRO A 66 13.20 8.96 9.88
N ILE A 67 12.94 10.20 9.46
CA ILE A 67 12.53 10.53 8.10
C ILE A 67 13.72 11.19 7.41
N ILE A 68 14.04 10.72 6.20
CA ILE A 68 15.09 11.32 5.39
C ILE A 68 14.45 12.41 4.53
N TYR A 69 15.00 13.60 4.61
CA TYR A 69 14.68 14.72 3.73
C TYR A 69 15.89 15.06 2.87
N GLY A 70 15.65 15.44 1.63
CA GLY A 70 16.65 16.00 0.73
C GLY A 70 15.96 16.82 -0.35
N GLU A 71 16.68 17.76 -0.99
CA GLU A 71 16.09 18.56 -2.05
C GLU A 71 17.11 18.98 -3.10
N LYS A 72 16.63 19.37 -4.28
CA LYS A 72 17.36 20.14 -5.27
C LYS A 72 16.43 21.20 -5.83
N ILE A 73 16.68 22.45 -5.45
CA ILE A 73 15.94 23.61 -5.93
C ILE A 73 16.81 24.28 -7.02
N ILE A 74 16.36 24.20 -8.26
CA ILE A 74 17.08 24.80 -9.38
C ILE A 74 16.63 26.23 -9.67
N ASP A 75 15.33 26.50 -9.45
CA ASP A 75 14.72 27.82 -9.64
C ASP A 75 13.40 27.88 -8.86
N SER A 76 13.18 28.92 -8.09
CA SER A 76 11.96 29.10 -7.29
C SER A 76 10.69 29.32 -8.13
N SER A 77 10.82 29.66 -9.41
CA SER A 77 9.70 29.80 -10.36
C SER A 77 9.29 28.48 -11.02
N LYS A 78 10.14 27.44 -10.93
CA LYS A 78 9.85 26.12 -11.48
C LYS A 78 8.94 25.30 -10.55
N PRO A 79 8.10 24.42 -11.11
CA PRO A 79 7.28 23.54 -10.28
C PRO A 79 8.16 22.60 -9.44
N THR A 80 7.61 22.19 -8.33
CA THR A 80 8.30 21.32 -7.35
C THR A 80 7.56 19.99 -7.22
N VAL A 81 8.29 18.89 -7.35
CA VAL A 81 7.80 17.51 -7.10
C VAL A 81 8.35 17.05 -5.76
N LEU A 82 7.46 16.59 -4.88
CA LEU A 82 7.83 15.87 -3.65
C LEU A 82 7.77 14.36 -3.94
N VAL A 83 8.90 13.69 -3.90
CA VAL A 83 9.01 12.24 -4.00
C VAL A 83 8.86 11.65 -2.61
N TYR A 84 7.93 10.71 -2.46
CA TYR A 84 7.74 9.94 -1.24
C TYR A 84 8.04 8.47 -1.50
N GLY A 85 8.53 7.79 -0.46
CA GLY A 85 8.74 6.36 -0.38
C GLY A 85 9.09 5.95 1.05
N HIS A 86 9.29 4.65 1.29
CA HIS A 86 9.70 4.15 2.61
C HIS A 86 10.86 3.15 2.53
N TYR A 87 11.71 3.17 3.56
CA TYR A 87 12.89 2.31 3.62
C TYR A 87 12.76 1.16 4.60
N ASP A 88 11.70 1.12 5.41
CA ASP A 88 11.38 -0.05 6.24
C ASP A 88 10.70 -1.14 5.41
N VAL A 89 10.64 -2.33 5.98
CA VAL A 89 10.08 -3.51 5.32
C VAL A 89 9.34 -4.39 6.32
N GLN A 90 8.40 -5.20 5.82
CA GLN A 90 7.69 -6.21 6.60
C GLN A 90 8.63 -7.30 7.14
N PRO A 91 8.27 -7.96 8.27
CA PRO A 91 8.94 -9.18 8.71
C PRO A 91 9.00 -10.23 7.59
N PRO A 92 10.13 -10.94 7.45
CA PRO A 92 10.27 -11.96 6.40
C PRO A 92 9.58 -13.29 6.72
N ASP A 93 9.01 -13.43 7.92
CA ASP A 93 8.41 -14.68 8.39
C ASP A 93 7.24 -15.16 7.50
N PRO A 94 7.07 -16.48 7.33
CA PRO A 94 7.89 -17.57 7.88
C PRO A 94 9.15 -17.85 7.02
N LEU A 95 10.32 -17.90 7.68
CA LEU A 95 11.63 -18.01 7.02
C LEU A 95 11.83 -19.30 6.24
N GLU A 96 11.20 -20.40 6.67
CA GLU A 96 11.32 -21.71 6.04
C GLU A 96 10.69 -21.79 4.64
N LEU A 97 9.87 -20.81 4.27
CA LEU A 97 9.26 -20.74 2.94
C LEU A 97 10.11 -19.95 1.93
N TRP A 98 11.17 -19.30 2.37
CA TRP A 98 12.08 -18.61 1.46
C TRP A 98 13.02 -19.60 0.77
N LYS A 99 13.13 -19.49 -0.55
CA LYS A 99 14.08 -20.28 -1.36
C LYS A 99 15.53 -19.80 -1.22
N THR A 100 15.71 -18.52 -0.92
CA THR A 100 16.99 -17.85 -0.63
C THR A 100 16.80 -16.93 0.55
N PRO A 101 17.84 -16.62 1.36
CA PRO A 101 17.68 -15.75 2.51
C PRO A 101 17.07 -14.39 2.14
N PRO A 102 16.08 -13.87 2.90
CA PRO A 102 15.29 -12.70 2.53
C PRO A 102 16.09 -11.41 2.37
N PHE A 103 17.25 -11.29 3.00
CA PHE A 103 18.14 -10.11 2.93
C PHE A 103 19.45 -10.38 2.18
N GLU A 104 19.47 -11.45 1.37
CA GLU A 104 20.54 -11.76 0.41
C GLU A 104 19.97 -11.70 -1.01
N PRO A 105 19.94 -10.50 -1.64
CA PRO A 105 19.31 -10.32 -2.95
C PRO A 105 19.85 -11.32 -3.96
N THR A 106 18.95 -12.07 -4.58
CA THR A 106 19.29 -13.13 -5.52
C THR A 106 18.53 -12.94 -6.82
N VAL A 107 19.24 -12.97 -7.94
CA VAL A 107 18.61 -12.87 -9.27
C VAL A 107 18.28 -14.27 -9.79
N ARG A 108 17.02 -14.46 -10.16
CA ARG A 108 16.51 -15.66 -10.85
C ARG A 108 15.52 -15.23 -11.93
N ASP A 109 15.67 -15.74 -13.12
CA ASP A 109 14.77 -15.48 -14.26
C ASP A 109 14.47 -13.99 -14.49
N GLY A 110 15.49 -13.13 -14.38
CA GLY A 110 15.36 -11.69 -14.57
C GLY A 110 14.68 -10.94 -13.42
N LYS A 111 14.47 -11.59 -12.27
CA LYS A 111 13.82 -11.02 -11.08
C LYS A 111 14.75 -11.03 -9.89
N ILE A 112 14.68 -9.96 -9.09
CA ILE A 112 15.37 -9.80 -7.81
C ILE A 112 14.48 -10.41 -6.72
N TYR A 113 14.99 -11.37 -5.98
CA TYR A 113 14.30 -11.97 -4.84
C TYR A 113 14.94 -11.47 -3.55
N ALA A 114 14.22 -10.66 -2.81
CA ALA A 114 14.57 -10.21 -1.46
C ALA A 114 13.37 -9.53 -0.81
N ARG A 115 13.32 -9.46 0.52
CA ARG A 115 12.35 -8.63 1.24
C ARG A 115 12.67 -7.15 0.97
N GLY A 116 11.65 -6.36 0.60
CA GLY A 116 11.78 -4.97 0.18
C GLY A 116 12.19 -4.80 -1.28
N ALA A 117 12.29 -5.89 -2.06
CA ALA A 117 12.69 -5.79 -3.46
C ALA A 117 11.68 -4.99 -4.30
N CYS A 118 10.39 -5.11 -4.03
CA CYS A 118 9.33 -4.34 -4.66
C CYS A 118 8.74 -3.31 -3.70
N ASP A 119 8.56 -3.66 -2.43
CA ASP A 119 7.88 -2.89 -1.40
C ASP A 119 8.85 -2.44 -0.30
N ASP A 120 9.31 -1.20 -0.32
CA ASP A 120 9.30 -0.17 -1.36
C ASP A 120 10.72 0.18 -1.82
N LYS A 121 11.76 -0.49 -1.23
CA LYS A 121 13.18 -0.17 -1.50
C LYS A 121 13.50 -0.17 -3.00
N GLY A 122 13.02 -1.17 -3.74
CA GLY A 122 13.23 -1.21 -5.18
C GLY A 122 12.56 -0.06 -5.90
N GLN A 123 11.35 0.31 -5.50
CA GLN A 123 10.59 1.33 -6.19
C GLN A 123 11.03 2.75 -5.82
N PHE A 124 11.19 3.09 -4.52
CA PHE A 124 11.66 4.44 -4.21
C PHE A 124 13.10 4.68 -4.69
N TYR A 125 13.95 3.64 -4.71
CA TYR A 125 15.33 3.79 -5.16
C TYR A 125 15.46 4.11 -6.66
N MET A 126 14.46 3.75 -7.47
CA MET A 126 14.37 4.21 -8.85
C MET A 126 14.36 5.74 -8.95
N HIS A 127 13.66 6.43 -8.04
CA HIS A 127 13.64 7.89 -8.00
C HIS A 127 15.01 8.48 -7.68
N VAL A 128 15.77 7.86 -6.78
CA VAL A 128 17.13 8.29 -6.47
C VAL A 128 18.05 8.13 -7.69
N LYS A 129 17.93 7.02 -8.43
CA LYS A 129 18.73 6.80 -9.65
C LYS A 129 18.29 7.65 -10.83
N ALA A 130 16.99 7.89 -10.98
CA ALA A 130 16.47 8.83 -11.98
C ALA A 130 16.90 10.27 -11.70
N PHE A 131 16.93 10.68 -10.44
CA PHE A 131 17.45 11.98 -10.03
C PHE A 131 18.94 12.09 -10.32
N GLU A 132 19.75 11.08 -9.96
CA GLU A 132 21.18 11.01 -10.30
C GLU A 132 21.40 11.17 -11.81
N LEU A 133 20.63 10.45 -12.63
CA LEU A 133 20.66 10.54 -14.09
C LEU A 133 20.45 11.99 -14.55
N MET A 134 19.37 12.64 -14.08
CA MET A 134 19.04 14.00 -14.46
C MET A 134 20.13 15.01 -14.04
N MET A 135 20.72 14.81 -12.87
CA MET A 135 21.84 15.64 -12.38
C MET A 135 23.10 15.44 -13.22
N GLN A 136 23.49 14.20 -13.51
CA GLN A 136 24.71 13.90 -14.29
C GLN A 136 24.61 14.30 -15.75
N THR A 137 23.39 14.32 -16.30
CA THR A 137 23.15 14.72 -17.70
C THR A 137 22.74 16.18 -17.84
N ASN A 138 22.65 16.95 -16.75
CA ASN A 138 22.16 18.35 -16.72
C ASN A 138 20.77 18.50 -17.37
N THR A 139 19.87 17.57 -17.11
CA THR A 139 18.50 17.55 -17.66
C THR A 139 17.43 17.72 -16.61
N LEU A 140 17.76 18.12 -15.38
CA LEU A 140 16.78 18.33 -14.31
C LEU A 140 15.84 19.50 -14.68
N PRO A 141 14.51 19.23 -14.91
CA PRO A 141 13.61 20.23 -15.48
C PRO A 141 12.83 21.03 -14.44
N CYS A 142 12.77 20.55 -13.22
CA CYS A 142 11.96 21.11 -12.12
C CYS A 142 12.66 20.91 -10.78
N ASN A 143 12.12 21.52 -9.72
CA ASN A 143 12.59 21.30 -8.36
C ASN A 143 12.16 19.93 -7.86
N ILE A 144 13.01 19.24 -7.12
CA ILE A 144 12.71 17.94 -6.52
C ILE A 144 12.99 18.01 -5.03
N LYS A 145 12.06 17.43 -4.25
CA LYS A 145 12.22 17.15 -2.83
C LYS A 145 12.01 15.67 -2.60
N PHE A 146 12.72 15.12 -1.63
CA PHE A 146 12.58 13.74 -1.18
C PHE A 146 12.12 13.73 0.28
N MET A 147 11.18 12.86 0.59
CA MET A 147 10.77 12.52 1.94
C MET A 147 10.59 11.01 2.01
N ILE A 148 11.55 10.32 2.65
CA ILE A 148 11.59 8.86 2.72
C ILE A 148 11.47 8.45 4.19
N GLU A 149 10.42 7.71 4.55
CA GLU A 149 10.15 7.32 5.93
C GLU A 149 10.59 5.90 6.30
N GLY A 150 10.54 5.56 7.58
CA GLY A 150 10.93 4.25 8.10
C GLY A 150 9.89 3.61 9.01
N GLU A 151 8.61 3.99 8.90
CA GLU A 151 7.50 3.48 9.70
C GLU A 151 6.24 3.17 8.87
N GLU A 152 6.33 3.12 7.53
CA GLU A 152 5.15 2.86 6.69
C GLU A 152 4.50 1.54 7.05
N GLU A 153 5.30 0.50 7.18
CA GLU A 153 4.90 -0.88 7.44
C GLU A 153 4.30 -1.12 8.85
N VAL A 154 4.38 -0.09 9.70
CA VAL A 154 3.77 -0.10 11.04
C VAL A 154 2.77 1.04 11.23
N GLY A 155 2.33 1.68 10.11
CA GLY A 155 1.25 2.66 10.06
C GLY A 155 1.67 4.10 10.26
N SER A 156 2.92 4.49 10.01
CA SER A 156 3.42 5.88 9.89
C SER A 156 3.05 6.81 11.07
N SER A 157 3.08 6.29 12.29
CA SER A 157 2.54 7.01 13.46
C SER A 157 3.16 8.40 13.69
N ASN A 158 4.43 8.59 13.30
CA ASN A 158 5.15 9.84 13.48
C ASN A 158 5.13 10.77 12.25
N LEU A 159 4.76 10.25 11.09
CA LEU A 159 4.80 11.00 9.84
C LEU A 159 3.81 12.17 9.84
N GLY A 160 2.59 11.97 10.34
CA GLY A 160 1.60 13.05 10.44
C GLY A 160 2.08 14.23 11.28
N ILE A 161 2.82 13.96 12.35
CA ILE A 161 3.43 14.99 13.21
C ILE A 161 4.54 15.72 12.43
N PHE A 162 5.41 14.95 11.75
CA PHE A 162 6.49 15.52 10.95
C PHE A 162 5.97 16.42 9.82
N VAL A 163 4.97 15.97 9.07
CA VAL A 163 4.35 16.73 7.97
C VAL A 163 3.77 18.04 8.50
N LYS A 164 3.01 18.01 9.60
CA LYS A 164 2.43 19.22 10.23
C LYS A 164 3.49 20.23 10.66
N GLN A 165 4.60 19.77 11.19
CA GLN A 165 5.70 20.63 11.66
C GLN A 165 6.55 21.18 10.50
N ASN A 166 6.56 20.53 9.35
CA ASN A 166 7.42 20.85 8.22
C ASN A 166 6.67 21.29 6.96
N LYS A 167 5.41 21.78 7.07
CA LYS A 167 4.58 22.18 5.93
C LYS A 167 5.29 23.09 4.93
N ASN A 168 6.01 24.10 5.40
CA ASN A 168 6.73 25.03 4.53
C ASN A 168 7.89 24.35 3.79
N ARG A 169 8.60 23.46 4.47
CA ARG A 169 9.72 22.70 3.90
C ARG A 169 9.24 21.69 2.84
N LEU A 170 8.08 21.06 3.09
CA LEU A 170 7.47 20.05 2.23
C LEU A 170 6.59 20.65 1.11
N LYS A 171 6.42 21.98 1.07
CA LYS A 171 5.61 22.61 0.02
C LYS A 171 6.09 22.17 -1.36
N ALA A 172 5.16 21.66 -2.17
CA ALA A 172 5.36 21.17 -3.52
C ALA A 172 4.07 21.36 -4.34
N ASP A 173 4.11 21.09 -5.63
CA ASP A 173 2.95 21.18 -6.52
C ASP A 173 2.30 19.82 -6.74
N VAL A 174 3.07 18.74 -6.55
CA VAL A 174 2.61 17.35 -6.65
C VAL A 174 3.44 16.45 -5.74
N VAL A 175 2.82 15.39 -5.21
CA VAL A 175 3.54 14.24 -4.62
C VAL A 175 3.61 13.12 -5.66
N LEU A 176 4.80 12.54 -5.83
CA LEU A 176 5.02 11.39 -6.71
C LEU A 176 5.40 10.17 -5.87
N ILE A 177 4.63 9.11 -6.00
CA ILE A 177 4.79 7.84 -5.26
C ILE A 177 4.83 6.69 -6.26
N SER A 178 5.75 5.74 -6.06
CA SER A 178 5.82 4.50 -6.84
C SER A 178 5.47 3.24 -6.06
N ASP A 179 5.09 3.38 -4.81
CA ASP A 179 4.70 2.27 -3.91
C ASP A 179 3.33 1.68 -4.29
N THR A 180 3.20 1.24 -5.53
CA THR A 180 1.99 0.63 -6.10
C THR A 180 2.36 -0.34 -7.23
N SER A 181 1.34 -1.05 -7.76
CA SER A 181 1.51 -2.01 -8.86
C SER A 181 1.00 -1.44 -10.19
N MET A 182 1.48 -2.01 -11.28
CA MET A 182 0.87 -1.90 -12.61
C MET A 182 0.28 -3.25 -13.03
N LEU A 183 -0.62 -3.24 -14.02
CA LEU A 183 -1.29 -4.47 -14.50
C LEU A 183 -0.32 -5.51 -15.03
N SER A 184 0.57 -5.11 -15.93
CA SER A 184 1.64 -5.97 -16.45
C SER A 184 2.69 -5.13 -17.18
N MET A 185 3.83 -5.75 -17.51
CA MET A 185 4.87 -5.11 -18.32
C MET A 185 4.38 -4.73 -19.72
N GLU A 186 3.49 -5.54 -20.30
CA GLU A 186 2.89 -5.30 -21.60
C GLU A 186 1.75 -4.29 -21.57
N ASN A 187 1.10 -4.13 -20.43
CA ASN A 187 -0.06 -3.27 -20.23
C ASN A 187 0.18 -2.36 -19.01
N PRO A 188 0.98 -1.30 -19.18
CA PRO A 188 1.26 -0.37 -18.09
C PRO A 188 -0.03 0.30 -17.64
N SER A 189 -0.13 0.56 -16.35
CA SER A 189 -1.28 1.26 -15.77
C SER A 189 -0.86 2.42 -14.88
N LEU A 190 -1.80 3.29 -14.58
CA LEU A 190 -1.68 4.34 -13.57
C LEU A 190 -2.83 4.22 -12.59
N GLU A 191 -2.51 4.17 -11.33
CA GLU A 191 -3.54 4.17 -10.31
C GLU A 191 -4.18 5.56 -10.15
N THR A 192 -5.50 5.58 -10.24
CA THR A 192 -6.33 6.79 -10.13
C THR A 192 -7.03 6.89 -8.78
N GLY A 193 -6.71 6.03 -7.85
CA GLY A 193 -7.21 6.07 -6.49
C GLY A 193 -6.92 4.80 -5.72
N LEU A 194 -6.95 4.94 -4.41
CA LEU A 194 -6.73 3.88 -3.44
C LEU A 194 -7.96 3.73 -2.56
N ARG A 195 -8.22 2.50 -2.10
CA ARG A 195 -9.26 2.26 -1.11
C ARG A 195 -8.81 2.74 0.27
N GLY A 196 -9.76 3.26 1.05
CA GLY A 196 -9.56 3.52 2.46
C GLY A 196 -9.58 2.24 3.30
N LEU A 197 -9.42 2.41 4.60
CA LEU A 197 -9.39 1.32 5.58
C LEU A 197 -10.11 1.73 6.85
N SER A 198 -10.91 0.81 7.41
CA SER A 198 -11.31 0.81 8.81
C SER A 198 -10.95 -0.54 9.39
N TYR A 199 -10.08 -0.57 10.40
CA TYR A 199 -9.59 -1.80 11.04
C TYR A 199 -9.97 -1.81 12.52
N LEU A 200 -10.57 -2.91 12.99
CA LEU A 200 -11.05 -3.02 14.34
C LEU A 200 -10.96 -4.47 14.88
N GLU A 201 -11.07 -4.58 16.18
CA GLU A 201 -11.18 -5.86 16.89
C GLU A 201 -12.50 -5.92 17.65
N VAL A 202 -13.16 -7.07 17.59
CA VAL A 202 -14.37 -7.34 18.36
C VAL A 202 -14.09 -8.41 19.42
N GLU A 203 -14.63 -8.20 20.62
CA GLU A 203 -14.65 -9.15 21.72
C GLU A 203 -16.10 -9.48 22.04
N VAL A 204 -16.43 -10.75 22.04
CA VAL A 204 -17.71 -11.28 22.51
C VAL A 204 -17.50 -11.99 23.85
N THR A 205 -18.08 -11.48 24.92
CA THR A 205 -17.97 -12.02 26.28
C THR A 205 -19.30 -12.65 26.68
N GLY A 206 -19.27 -13.94 27.05
CA GLY A 206 -20.41 -14.71 27.55
C GLY A 206 -20.34 -14.92 29.06
N PRO A 207 -20.18 -16.20 29.53
CA PRO A 207 -20.12 -16.50 30.95
C PRO A 207 -18.87 -15.92 31.62
N ASN A 208 -18.86 -15.83 32.93
CA ASN A 208 -17.76 -15.25 33.72
C ASN A 208 -16.47 -16.09 33.74
N ARG A 209 -16.50 -17.32 33.21
CA ARG A 209 -15.35 -18.24 33.06
C ARG A 209 -15.66 -19.26 31.97
N ASP A 210 -14.67 -20.01 31.58
CA ASP A 210 -14.84 -21.17 30.72
C ASP A 210 -15.65 -22.26 31.43
N LEU A 211 -16.58 -22.88 30.71
CA LEU A 211 -17.53 -23.84 31.26
C LEU A 211 -17.39 -25.22 30.59
N HIS A 212 -17.75 -26.28 31.30
CA HIS A 212 -17.82 -27.61 30.73
C HIS A 212 -19.01 -27.72 29.75
N SER A 213 -18.72 -28.02 28.47
CA SER A 213 -19.75 -28.03 27.40
C SER A 213 -20.84 -29.10 27.63
N GLY A 214 -20.50 -30.23 28.24
CA GLY A 214 -21.48 -31.28 28.57
C GLY A 214 -22.43 -30.93 29.72
N VAL A 215 -22.06 -29.94 30.56
CA VAL A 215 -22.89 -29.50 31.69
C VAL A 215 -23.74 -28.29 31.32
N TYR A 216 -23.16 -27.35 30.58
CA TYR A 216 -23.78 -26.05 30.29
C TYR A 216 -24.16 -25.86 28.80
N GLY A 217 -23.76 -26.78 27.92
CA GLY A 217 -24.10 -26.74 26.51
C GLY A 217 -25.61 -26.80 26.27
N GLY A 218 -26.14 -25.93 25.44
CA GLY A 218 -27.58 -25.77 25.23
C GLY A 218 -28.29 -24.85 26.22
N ALA A 219 -27.68 -24.56 27.38
CA ALA A 219 -28.24 -23.68 28.40
C ALA A 219 -27.58 -22.30 28.45
N VAL A 220 -26.28 -22.22 28.12
CA VAL A 220 -25.48 -20.99 28.16
C VAL A 220 -24.96 -20.69 26.77
N ALA A 221 -25.01 -19.41 26.38
CA ALA A 221 -24.50 -18.98 25.10
C ALA A 221 -22.98 -19.23 24.98
N ASN A 222 -22.57 -19.79 23.84
CA ASN A 222 -21.15 -19.92 23.47
C ASN A 222 -20.70 -18.72 22.67
N PRO A 223 -19.81 -17.87 23.20
CA PRO A 223 -19.32 -16.68 22.50
C PRO A 223 -18.74 -16.96 21.11
N ALA A 224 -18.03 -18.07 20.91
CA ALA A 224 -17.48 -18.44 19.61
C ALA A 224 -18.59 -18.73 18.60
N THR A 225 -19.64 -19.44 18.98
CA THR A 225 -20.81 -19.69 18.11
C THR A 225 -21.58 -18.40 17.81
N ILE A 226 -21.75 -17.53 18.80
CA ILE A 226 -22.43 -16.24 18.62
C ILE A 226 -21.61 -15.36 17.66
N LEU A 227 -20.30 -15.23 17.89
CA LEU A 227 -19.41 -14.45 17.02
C LEU A 227 -19.47 -14.94 15.57
N ALA A 228 -19.37 -16.26 15.35
CA ALA A 228 -19.47 -16.84 14.00
C ALA A 228 -20.79 -16.49 13.30
N LYS A 229 -21.93 -16.55 14.01
CA LYS A 229 -23.24 -16.16 13.47
C LYS A 229 -23.33 -14.68 13.18
N MET A 230 -22.80 -13.83 14.04
CA MET A 230 -22.79 -12.38 13.83
C MET A 230 -21.94 -12.00 12.61
N ILE A 231 -20.75 -12.59 12.48
CA ILE A 231 -19.90 -12.39 11.29
C ILE A 231 -20.62 -12.86 10.02
N ALA A 232 -21.19 -14.08 10.03
CA ALA A 232 -21.89 -14.60 8.87
C ALA A 232 -23.09 -13.73 8.45
N SER A 233 -23.71 -13.00 9.37
CA SER A 233 -24.82 -12.10 9.07
C SER A 233 -24.38 -10.75 8.47
N MET A 234 -23.07 -10.46 8.42
CA MET A 234 -22.56 -9.22 7.85
C MET A 234 -22.64 -9.17 6.33
N HIS A 235 -22.87 -10.30 5.68
CA HIS A 235 -23.08 -10.41 4.23
C HIS A 235 -24.41 -11.12 3.95
N ASP A 236 -25.09 -10.68 2.91
CA ASP A 236 -26.25 -11.38 2.37
C ASP A 236 -25.82 -12.47 1.37
N GLU A 237 -26.80 -13.10 0.73
CA GLU A 237 -26.60 -14.14 -0.29
C GLU A 237 -25.93 -13.68 -1.59
N ASN A 238 -25.80 -12.35 -1.79
CA ASN A 238 -25.11 -11.72 -2.89
C ASN A 238 -23.73 -11.17 -2.49
N ASN A 239 -23.25 -11.47 -1.27
CA ASN A 239 -22.06 -10.92 -0.65
C ASN A 239 -22.11 -9.39 -0.50
N HIS A 240 -23.31 -8.80 -0.44
CA HIS A 240 -23.52 -7.41 -0.13
C HIS A 240 -23.42 -7.21 1.40
N ILE A 241 -22.72 -6.20 1.87
CA ILE A 241 -22.55 -5.91 3.29
C ILE A 241 -23.88 -5.41 3.87
N THR A 242 -24.35 -6.05 4.94
CA THR A 242 -25.69 -5.83 5.52
C THR A 242 -25.76 -4.71 6.54
N ILE A 243 -24.66 -4.01 6.82
CA ILE A 243 -24.63 -2.90 7.80
C ILE A 243 -25.47 -1.74 7.26
N PRO A 244 -26.53 -1.31 7.96
CA PRO A 244 -27.34 -0.18 7.50
C PRO A 244 -26.52 1.10 7.36
N GLY A 245 -26.69 1.81 6.22
CA GLY A 245 -25.97 3.03 5.91
C GLY A 245 -24.56 2.82 5.32
N PHE A 246 -24.07 1.59 5.24
CA PHE A 246 -22.73 1.31 4.79
C PHE A 246 -22.47 1.78 3.35
N TYR A 247 -23.46 1.67 2.48
CA TYR A 247 -23.37 2.07 1.05
C TYR A 247 -23.91 3.46 0.75
N ASP A 248 -24.46 4.20 1.72
CA ASP A 248 -25.16 5.46 1.47
C ASP A 248 -24.32 6.51 0.73
N LYS A 249 -23.02 6.49 0.91
CA LYS A 249 -22.06 7.41 0.28
C LYS A 249 -21.29 6.80 -0.88
N VAL A 250 -21.48 5.52 -1.18
CA VAL A 250 -20.78 4.84 -2.27
C VAL A 250 -21.28 5.35 -3.61
N ILE A 251 -20.35 5.81 -4.46
CA ILE A 251 -20.68 6.22 -5.81
C ILE A 251 -20.71 4.99 -6.72
N GLU A 252 -21.85 4.75 -7.34
CA GLU A 252 -21.96 3.74 -8.38
C GLU A 252 -21.30 4.26 -9.67
N LEU A 253 -20.46 3.42 -10.28
CA LEU A 253 -19.86 3.75 -11.57
C LEU A 253 -20.91 3.78 -12.67
N THR A 254 -20.80 4.74 -13.58
CA THR A 254 -21.56 4.76 -14.81
C THR A 254 -21.21 3.57 -15.71
N GLU A 255 -22.06 3.20 -16.65
CA GLU A 255 -21.75 2.13 -17.61
C GLU A 255 -20.47 2.40 -18.40
N THR A 256 -20.19 3.67 -18.71
CA THR A 256 -18.98 4.07 -19.43
C THR A 256 -17.73 3.84 -18.57
N GLU A 257 -17.77 4.20 -17.29
CA GLU A 257 -16.67 3.96 -16.35
C GLU A 257 -16.46 2.46 -16.10
N ARG A 258 -17.55 1.69 -15.92
CA ARG A 258 -17.47 0.24 -15.79
C ARG A 258 -16.82 -0.42 -17.02
N LYS A 259 -17.21 0.00 -18.22
CA LYS A 259 -16.61 -0.49 -19.48
C LYS A 259 -15.12 -0.12 -19.57
N ALA A 260 -14.74 1.10 -19.18
CA ALA A 260 -13.35 1.54 -19.20
C ALA A 260 -12.50 0.72 -18.22
N LEU A 261 -12.96 0.55 -16.99
CA LEU A 261 -12.27 -0.27 -15.98
C LEU A 261 -12.13 -1.73 -16.41
N ASN A 262 -13.19 -2.31 -16.98
CA ASN A 262 -13.21 -3.70 -17.43
C ASN A 262 -12.59 -3.91 -18.83
N SER A 263 -12.05 -2.85 -19.47
CA SER A 263 -11.29 -2.98 -20.72
C SER A 263 -9.84 -3.41 -20.49
N ALA A 264 -9.37 -3.38 -19.26
CA ALA A 264 -8.05 -3.89 -18.90
C ALA A 264 -7.96 -5.38 -19.25
N PRO A 265 -6.85 -5.83 -19.85
CA PRO A 265 -6.64 -7.25 -20.11
C PRO A 265 -6.69 -8.04 -18.78
N TYR A 266 -7.58 -9.01 -18.72
CA TYR A 266 -7.77 -9.84 -17.54
C TYR A 266 -8.15 -11.25 -17.97
N ASP A 267 -7.35 -12.21 -17.58
CA ASP A 267 -7.63 -13.63 -17.74
C ASP A 267 -8.01 -14.23 -16.39
N GLU A 268 -9.30 -14.49 -16.19
CA GLU A 268 -9.83 -15.03 -14.94
C GLU A 268 -9.31 -16.44 -14.65
N ASP A 269 -9.06 -17.24 -15.68
CA ASP A 269 -8.57 -18.60 -15.49
C ASP A 269 -7.09 -18.61 -15.10
N GLU A 270 -6.28 -17.70 -15.65
CA GLU A 270 -4.90 -17.49 -15.22
C GLU A 270 -4.85 -16.96 -13.77
N TYR A 271 -5.68 -15.99 -13.42
CA TYR A 271 -5.80 -15.44 -12.06
C TYR A 271 -6.19 -16.52 -11.04
N LYS A 272 -7.19 -17.35 -11.35
CA LYS A 272 -7.58 -18.49 -10.49
C LYS A 272 -6.45 -19.51 -10.34
N LYS A 273 -5.74 -19.79 -11.43
CA LYS A 273 -4.62 -20.73 -11.43
C LYS A 273 -3.44 -20.24 -10.60
N ASP A 274 -3.11 -18.96 -10.69
CA ASP A 274 -2.03 -18.34 -9.89
C ASP A 274 -2.33 -18.43 -8.38
N LEU A 275 -3.59 -18.19 -7.99
CA LEU A 275 -4.06 -18.26 -6.60
C LEU A 275 -4.41 -19.68 -6.14
N ALA A 276 -4.38 -20.69 -7.03
CA ALA A 276 -4.79 -22.07 -6.77
C ALA A 276 -6.22 -22.18 -6.19
N VAL A 277 -7.17 -21.40 -6.74
CA VAL A 277 -8.59 -21.43 -6.38
C VAL A 277 -9.45 -21.89 -7.55
N GLU A 278 -10.56 -22.57 -7.26
CA GLU A 278 -11.50 -23.04 -8.30
C GLU A 278 -12.50 -21.95 -8.70
N GLU A 279 -12.94 -21.13 -7.75
CA GLU A 279 -13.90 -20.06 -7.95
C GLU A 279 -13.45 -18.76 -7.28
N LEU A 280 -13.83 -17.62 -7.86
CA LEU A 280 -13.66 -16.31 -7.26
C LEU A 280 -14.87 -15.97 -6.39
N TRP A 281 -14.62 -15.21 -5.33
CA TRP A 281 -15.60 -14.79 -4.36
C TRP A 281 -15.74 -13.26 -4.35
N GLY A 282 -16.94 -12.75 -4.00
CA GLY A 282 -17.18 -11.32 -3.80
C GLY A 282 -18.59 -10.90 -4.17
N GLU A 283 -18.87 -9.60 -4.11
CA GLU A 283 -20.18 -9.01 -4.36
C GLU A 283 -20.68 -9.36 -5.77
N LYS A 284 -21.87 -9.94 -5.87
CA LYS A 284 -22.46 -10.35 -7.16
C LYS A 284 -22.78 -9.14 -8.05
N GLY A 285 -22.63 -9.31 -9.36
CA GLY A 285 -22.90 -8.28 -10.35
C GLY A 285 -21.73 -7.34 -10.63
N PHE A 286 -20.58 -7.56 -9.98
CA PHE A 286 -19.35 -6.80 -10.18
C PHE A 286 -18.21 -7.71 -10.64
N SER A 287 -17.35 -7.18 -11.50
CA SER A 287 -16.12 -7.86 -11.94
C SER A 287 -15.06 -7.88 -10.83
N THR A 288 -13.98 -8.64 -11.04
CA THR A 288 -12.84 -8.66 -10.12
C THR A 288 -12.25 -7.27 -9.93
N PHE A 289 -12.02 -6.50 -10.99
CA PHE A 289 -11.52 -5.13 -10.90
C PHE A 289 -12.46 -4.19 -10.11
N GLU A 290 -13.76 -4.34 -10.31
CA GLU A 290 -14.73 -3.55 -9.55
C GLU A 290 -14.71 -3.94 -8.06
N ARG A 291 -14.69 -5.23 -7.74
CA ARG A 291 -14.65 -5.73 -6.36
C ARG A 291 -13.38 -5.29 -5.62
N THR A 292 -12.24 -5.30 -6.30
CA THR A 292 -10.95 -4.97 -5.67
C THR A 292 -10.64 -3.47 -5.66
N GLY A 293 -11.23 -2.66 -6.56
CA GLY A 293 -10.86 -1.25 -6.70
C GLY A 293 -11.98 -0.24 -6.42
N THR A 294 -13.26 -0.60 -6.66
CA THR A 294 -14.37 0.36 -6.63
C THR A 294 -15.52 -0.04 -5.70
N ARG A 295 -15.48 -1.25 -5.16
CA ARG A 295 -16.47 -1.71 -4.17
C ARG A 295 -15.83 -1.80 -2.78
N PRO A 296 -16.57 -1.43 -1.72
CA PRO A 296 -16.09 -1.63 -0.36
C PRO A 296 -16.16 -3.11 0.00
N THR A 297 -15.30 -3.55 0.92
CA THR A 297 -15.28 -4.94 1.40
C THR A 297 -15.25 -5.00 2.91
N LEU A 298 -15.64 -6.14 3.47
CA LEU A 298 -15.52 -6.47 4.88
C LEU A 298 -14.90 -7.87 4.98
N GLU A 299 -13.70 -7.93 5.60
CA GLU A 299 -12.92 -9.15 5.70
C GLU A 299 -12.59 -9.49 7.15
N VAL A 300 -12.58 -10.79 7.46
CA VAL A 300 -12.15 -11.32 8.76
C VAL A 300 -10.68 -11.70 8.67
N ASN A 301 -9.81 -10.88 9.26
CA ASN A 301 -8.36 -11.08 9.24
C ASN A 301 -7.89 -12.08 10.31
N GLY A 302 -8.70 -12.33 11.34
CA GLY A 302 -8.44 -13.30 12.37
C GLY A 302 -9.69 -13.58 13.18
N ILE A 303 -9.86 -14.84 13.61
CA ILE A 303 -10.93 -15.25 14.52
C ILE A 303 -10.36 -16.27 15.50
N TRP A 304 -10.62 -16.09 16.80
CA TRP A 304 -10.14 -17.01 17.82
C TRP A 304 -11.04 -17.03 19.06
N GLY A 305 -10.90 -18.09 19.82
CA GLY A 305 -11.63 -18.33 21.07
C GLY A 305 -11.79 -19.82 21.35
N GLY A 306 -11.92 -20.19 22.61
CA GLY A 306 -11.95 -21.57 22.99
C GLY A 306 -10.57 -22.22 23.07
N TYR A 307 -10.54 -23.57 22.99
CA TYR A 307 -9.31 -24.33 23.09
C TYR A 307 -8.70 -24.57 21.72
N ILE A 308 -7.45 -24.13 21.55
CA ILE A 308 -6.68 -24.26 20.30
C ILE A 308 -5.41 -25.10 20.45
N GLY A 309 -5.19 -25.69 21.64
CA GLY A 309 -4.07 -26.58 21.89
C GLY A 309 -4.30 -27.99 21.33
N GLU A 310 -3.24 -28.82 21.40
CA GLU A 310 -3.31 -30.21 20.97
C GLU A 310 -4.31 -31.03 21.82
N GLY A 311 -5.02 -31.94 21.15
CA GLY A 311 -6.03 -32.80 21.80
C GLY A 311 -7.41 -32.15 21.92
N ALA A 312 -8.30 -32.78 22.69
CA ALA A 312 -9.67 -32.34 22.85
C ALA A 312 -9.92 -31.74 24.25
N LYS A 313 -10.64 -30.59 24.28
CA LYS A 313 -11.16 -30.01 25.53
C LYS A 313 -12.63 -29.64 25.34
N THR A 314 -13.51 -30.24 26.10
CA THR A 314 -14.96 -30.02 26.04
C THR A 314 -15.35 -28.74 26.78
N VAL A 315 -15.09 -27.58 26.15
CA VAL A 315 -15.24 -26.26 26.76
C VAL A 315 -16.21 -25.36 25.98
N LEU A 316 -17.01 -24.59 26.73
CA LEU A 316 -17.59 -23.35 26.25
C LEU A 316 -16.67 -22.22 26.70
N PRO A 317 -16.04 -21.47 25.77
CA PRO A 317 -15.17 -20.36 26.14
C PRO A 317 -15.97 -19.23 26.79
N SER A 318 -15.35 -18.49 27.67
CA SER A 318 -15.91 -17.26 28.24
C SER A 318 -15.87 -16.08 27.28
N LYS A 319 -14.94 -16.10 26.30
CA LYS A 319 -14.74 -15.04 25.31
C LYS A 319 -14.42 -15.60 23.91
N ALA A 320 -14.74 -14.83 22.90
CA ALA A 320 -14.28 -15.03 21.53
C ALA A 320 -13.96 -13.68 20.89
N PHE A 321 -13.07 -13.67 19.91
CA PHE A 321 -12.52 -12.47 19.30
C PHE A 321 -12.45 -12.60 17.78
N ALA A 322 -12.55 -11.46 17.09
CA ALA A 322 -12.21 -11.37 15.68
C ALA A 322 -11.54 -10.04 15.36
N LYS A 323 -10.61 -10.06 14.42
CA LYS A 323 -10.05 -8.88 13.76
C LYS A 323 -10.74 -8.73 12.42
N ILE A 324 -11.24 -7.53 12.15
CA ILE A 324 -12.05 -7.23 10.98
C ILE A 324 -11.50 -5.98 10.32
N SER A 325 -11.31 -6.05 9.01
CA SER A 325 -10.98 -4.89 8.18
C SER A 325 -12.08 -4.63 7.16
N MET A 326 -12.37 -3.35 6.94
CA MET A 326 -13.27 -2.89 5.88
C MET A 326 -12.48 -2.00 4.93
N ARG A 327 -12.40 -2.40 3.66
CA ARG A 327 -11.85 -1.52 2.63
C ARG A 327 -12.93 -0.56 2.17
N LEU A 328 -12.59 0.73 2.13
CA LEU A 328 -13.51 1.82 1.87
C LEU A 328 -13.30 2.39 0.48
N VAL A 329 -14.36 2.94 -0.12
CA VAL A 329 -14.31 3.57 -1.43
C VAL A 329 -14.63 5.07 -1.31
N PRO A 330 -14.39 5.89 -2.34
CA PRO A 330 -14.56 7.34 -2.26
C PRO A 330 -15.88 7.76 -1.63
N ASN A 331 -15.82 8.82 -0.82
CA ASN A 331 -16.87 9.40 0.03
C ASN A 331 -17.22 8.62 1.32
N GLN A 332 -16.77 7.38 1.48
CA GLN A 332 -16.85 6.76 2.80
C GLN A 332 -15.79 7.36 3.72
N VAL A 333 -16.13 7.56 4.98
CA VAL A 333 -15.24 8.09 6.02
C VAL A 333 -14.96 6.99 7.02
N SER A 334 -13.69 6.73 7.30
CA SER A 334 -13.25 5.61 8.14
C SER A 334 -13.93 5.59 9.53
N ASP A 335 -13.97 6.73 10.20
CA ASP A 335 -14.60 6.84 11.51
C ASP A 335 -16.12 6.60 11.46
N GLU A 336 -16.80 7.10 10.43
CA GLU A 336 -18.25 6.87 10.25
C GLU A 336 -18.54 5.38 10.03
N ILE A 337 -17.77 4.72 9.16
CA ILE A 337 -17.93 3.28 8.90
C ILE A 337 -17.66 2.46 10.17
N THR A 338 -16.64 2.83 10.95
CA THR A 338 -16.37 2.23 12.25
C THR A 338 -17.56 2.36 13.22
N GLN A 339 -18.21 3.54 13.23
CA GLN A 339 -19.40 3.77 14.05
C GLN A 339 -20.61 2.97 13.56
N LEU A 340 -20.85 2.92 12.25
CA LEU A 340 -21.92 2.10 11.65
C LEU A 340 -21.74 0.61 11.96
N PHE A 341 -20.51 0.10 11.81
CA PHE A 341 -20.17 -1.27 12.18
C PHE A 341 -20.46 -1.52 13.66
N THR A 342 -19.95 -0.69 14.55
CA THR A 342 -20.09 -0.83 15.99
C THR A 342 -21.57 -0.86 16.40
N ALA A 343 -22.34 0.12 15.94
CA ALA A 343 -23.77 0.19 16.24
C ALA A 343 -24.55 -1.01 15.72
N HIS A 344 -24.23 -1.47 14.50
CA HIS A 344 -24.88 -2.65 13.93
C HIS A 344 -24.49 -3.93 14.69
N PHE A 345 -23.21 -4.13 14.98
CA PHE A 345 -22.69 -5.31 15.66
C PHE A 345 -23.25 -5.42 17.08
N GLU A 346 -23.34 -4.32 17.81
CA GLU A 346 -24.01 -4.27 19.13
C GLU A 346 -25.51 -4.58 19.03
N LYS A 347 -26.18 -4.05 17.99
CA LYS A 347 -27.63 -4.25 17.78
C LYS A 347 -27.99 -5.70 17.49
N ILE A 348 -27.20 -6.43 16.71
CA ILE A 348 -27.47 -7.82 16.35
C ILE A 348 -27.06 -8.82 17.44
N ALA A 349 -26.31 -8.37 18.44
CA ALA A 349 -25.85 -9.19 19.53
C ALA A 349 -27.04 -9.65 20.41
N PRO A 350 -27.14 -10.95 20.72
CA PRO A 350 -28.16 -11.41 21.67
C PRO A 350 -27.83 -10.95 23.08
N LYS A 351 -28.85 -10.72 23.92
CA LYS A 351 -28.72 -10.28 25.33
C LYS A 351 -27.87 -11.23 26.21
N SER A 352 -27.60 -12.45 25.75
CA SER A 352 -26.80 -13.45 26.43
C SER A 352 -25.29 -13.21 26.41
N VAL A 353 -24.82 -12.24 25.64
CA VAL A 353 -23.40 -11.85 25.53
C VAL A 353 -23.21 -10.33 25.64
N LYS A 354 -21.98 -9.93 25.93
CA LYS A 354 -21.56 -8.53 25.88
C LYS A 354 -20.59 -8.35 24.72
N ILE A 355 -20.68 -7.22 24.03
CA ILE A 355 -19.82 -6.86 22.90
C ILE A 355 -18.91 -5.72 23.31
N LYS A 356 -17.67 -5.81 22.87
CA LYS A 356 -16.73 -4.69 22.87
C LYS A 356 -16.12 -4.59 21.49
N VAL A 357 -16.23 -3.43 20.85
CA VAL A 357 -15.54 -3.11 19.60
C VAL A 357 -14.41 -2.16 19.94
N THR A 358 -13.20 -2.46 19.47
CA THR A 358 -12.01 -1.65 19.68
C THR A 358 -11.47 -1.23 18.32
N PRO A 359 -11.63 0.04 17.91
CA PRO A 359 -10.99 0.55 16.71
C PRO A 359 -9.46 0.52 16.86
N HIS A 360 -8.74 0.17 15.79
CA HIS A 360 -7.28 0.19 15.75
C HIS A 360 -6.80 1.38 14.92
N HIS A 361 -6.84 1.27 13.61
CA HIS A 361 -6.41 2.32 12.69
C HIS A 361 -7.34 2.38 11.47
N GLY A 362 -7.26 3.49 10.75
CA GLY A 362 -8.03 3.71 9.54
C GLY A 362 -7.32 4.69 8.61
N GLY A 363 -7.86 4.82 7.42
CA GLY A 363 -7.38 5.75 6.42
C GLY A 363 -8.49 6.06 5.42
N GLU A 364 -8.50 7.29 4.93
CA GLU A 364 -9.49 7.72 3.96
C GLU A 364 -9.17 7.19 2.56
N PRO A 365 -10.18 6.87 1.74
CA PRO A 365 -9.96 6.56 0.34
C PRO A 365 -9.52 7.81 -0.42
N VAL A 366 -8.69 7.62 -1.45
CA VAL A 366 -8.13 8.72 -2.25
C VAL A 366 -8.47 8.54 -3.71
N VAL A 367 -8.71 9.66 -4.41
CA VAL A 367 -8.88 9.70 -5.87
C VAL A 367 -7.94 10.74 -6.46
N THR A 368 -7.12 10.33 -7.42
CA THR A 368 -6.28 11.22 -8.21
C THR A 368 -7.06 11.68 -9.44
N PRO A 369 -7.30 12.99 -9.62
CA PRO A 369 -8.00 13.50 -10.80
C PRO A 369 -7.22 13.20 -12.09
N THR A 370 -7.86 12.54 -13.06
CA THR A 370 -7.23 12.16 -14.34
C THR A 370 -7.05 13.34 -15.31
N ASP A 371 -7.68 14.46 -15.03
CA ASP A 371 -7.55 15.72 -15.77
C ASP A 371 -6.44 16.64 -15.22
N SER A 372 -5.81 16.28 -14.10
CA SER A 372 -4.72 17.04 -13.51
C SER A 372 -3.47 17.07 -14.42
N ILE A 373 -2.71 18.15 -14.33
CA ILE A 373 -1.42 18.30 -15.04
C ILE A 373 -0.48 17.13 -14.71
N ALA A 374 -0.37 16.78 -13.45
CA ALA A 374 0.52 15.72 -12.98
C ALA A 374 0.13 14.33 -13.50
N TYR A 375 -1.18 14.01 -13.54
CA TYR A 375 -1.64 12.77 -14.16
C TYR A 375 -1.34 12.70 -15.65
N LYS A 376 -1.60 13.81 -16.39
CA LYS A 376 -1.27 13.91 -17.82
C LYS A 376 0.23 13.78 -18.08
N ALA A 377 1.07 14.32 -17.20
CA ALA A 377 2.53 14.16 -17.27
C ALA A 377 2.94 12.70 -17.11
N ALA A 378 2.38 11.99 -16.10
CA ALA A 378 2.63 10.57 -15.90
C ALA A 378 2.14 9.72 -17.09
N GLN A 379 0.97 10.04 -17.65
CA GLN A 379 0.44 9.38 -18.84
C GLN A 379 1.37 9.53 -20.04
N LYS A 380 1.84 10.75 -20.32
CA LYS A 380 2.81 11.01 -21.39
C LYS A 380 4.15 10.29 -21.16
N ALA A 381 4.65 10.27 -19.92
CA ALA A 381 5.89 9.60 -19.56
C ALA A 381 5.83 8.09 -19.79
N ILE A 382 4.76 7.44 -19.32
CA ILE A 382 4.55 6.01 -19.55
C ILE A 382 4.36 5.72 -21.04
N LYS A 383 3.58 6.52 -21.76
CA LYS A 383 3.40 6.35 -23.20
C LYS A 383 4.73 6.41 -23.96
N GLU A 384 5.61 7.35 -23.61
CA GLU A 384 6.92 7.46 -24.27
C GLU A 384 7.86 6.32 -23.90
N SER A 385 7.86 5.87 -22.64
CA SER A 385 8.77 4.83 -22.17
C SER A 385 8.33 3.41 -22.56
N PHE A 386 7.03 3.09 -22.45
CA PHE A 386 6.46 1.78 -22.75
C PHE A 386 5.91 1.66 -24.19
N GLY A 387 5.71 2.78 -24.89
CA GLY A 387 5.13 2.80 -26.23
C GLY A 387 3.61 2.60 -26.26
N LYS A 388 2.94 2.61 -25.09
CA LYS A 388 1.48 2.44 -24.95
C LYS A 388 0.93 3.45 -23.95
N ASP A 389 -0.31 3.89 -24.18
CA ASP A 389 -1.04 4.66 -23.17
C ASP A 389 -1.30 3.79 -21.92
N PRO A 390 -1.08 4.31 -20.71
CA PRO A 390 -1.40 3.56 -19.51
C PRO A 390 -2.91 3.40 -19.33
N ILE A 391 -3.29 2.26 -18.77
CA ILE A 391 -4.68 1.96 -18.40
C ILE A 391 -4.95 2.58 -17.03
N PRO A 392 -6.01 3.39 -16.86
CA PRO A 392 -6.41 3.86 -15.53
C PRO A 392 -6.91 2.70 -14.67
N THR A 393 -6.35 2.53 -13.48
CA THR A 393 -6.74 1.49 -12.52
C THR A 393 -7.18 2.11 -11.19
N ARG A 394 -7.78 1.30 -10.32
CA ARG A 394 -8.07 1.62 -8.94
C ARG A 394 -7.37 0.61 -8.06
N GLY A 395 -6.47 1.07 -7.21
CA GLY A 395 -5.74 0.23 -6.27
C GLY A 395 -6.63 -0.31 -5.15
N GLY A 396 -6.45 -1.60 -4.85
CA GLY A 396 -7.16 -2.27 -3.77
C GLY A 396 -6.57 -2.00 -2.38
N GLY A 397 -5.30 -1.66 -2.32
CA GLY A 397 -4.58 -1.32 -1.09
C GLY A 397 -4.91 0.09 -0.60
N SER A 398 -4.48 0.38 0.62
CA SER A 398 -4.58 1.71 1.22
C SER A 398 -3.17 2.20 1.51
N ILE A 399 -2.87 3.40 1.07
CA ILE A 399 -1.66 4.14 1.44
C ILE A 399 -2.15 5.39 2.21
N PRO A 400 -2.31 5.29 3.54
CA PRO A 400 -2.95 6.34 4.34
C PRO A 400 -2.26 7.70 4.24
N ILE A 401 -0.97 7.68 3.91
CA ILE A 401 -0.16 8.88 3.75
C ILE A 401 -0.62 9.76 2.59
N VAL A 402 -1.21 9.19 1.53
CA VAL A 402 -1.72 9.98 0.40
C VAL A 402 -2.85 10.91 0.84
N ALA A 403 -3.77 10.41 1.66
CA ALA A 403 -4.82 11.23 2.26
C ALA A 403 -4.25 12.29 3.21
N LEU A 404 -3.20 11.96 3.97
CA LEU A 404 -2.51 12.90 4.86
C LEU A 404 -1.89 14.06 4.08
N PHE A 405 -1.22 13.80 2.94
CA PHE A 405 -0.65 14.86 2.11
C PHE A 405 -1.72 15.81 1.56
N GLU A 406 -2.83 15.27 1.10
CA GLU A 406 -3.93 16.12 0.65
C GLU A 406 -4.52 16.97 1.79
N ALA A 407 -4.76 16.35 2.95
CA ALA A 407 -5.34 17.04 4.10
C ALA A 407 -4.40 18.11 4.71
N GLU A 408 -3.11 17.81 4.85
CA GLU A 408 -2.17 18.66 5.57
C GLU A 408 -1.41 19.65 4.69
N LEU A 409 -1.09 19.26 3.46
CA LEU A 409 -0.31 20.07 2.53
C LEU A 409 -1.16 20.66 1.40
N GLY A 410 -2.37 20.14 1.17
CA GLY A 410 -3.24 20.54 0.05
C GLY A 410 -2.70 20.07 -1.32
N ILE A 411 -1.83 19.06 -1.35
CA ILE A 411 -1.13 18.61 -2.55
C ILE A 411 -1.74 17.28 -3.01
N LYS A 412 -2.01 17.16 -4.31
CA LYS A 412 -2.47 15.90 -4.91
C LYS A 412 -1.29 14.97 -5.17
N THR A 413 -1.58 13.67 -5.17
CA THR A 413 -0.59 12.62 -5.40
C THR A 413 -0.81 11.95 -6.76
N VAL A 414 0.29 11.66 -7.44
CA VAL A 414 0.33 10.73 -8.59
C VAL A 414 0.93 9.41 -8.12
N LEU A 415 0.22 8.33 -8.39
CA LEU A 415 0.63 6.97 -8.09
C LEU A 415 1.14 6.31 -9.37
N MET A 416 2.46 6.21 -9.50
CA MET A 416 3.13 5.69 -10.69
C MET A 416 4.01 4.49 -10.30
N GLY A 417 3.37 3.37 -9.97
CA GLY A 417 4.04 2.14 -9.56
C GLY A 417 4.55 1.31 -10.73
N PHE A 418 5.54 0.48 -10.44
CA PHE A 418 6.18 -0.45 -11.37
C PHE A 418 6.24 -1.87 -10.82
N GLY A 419 5.65 -2.13 -9.65
CA GLY A 419 5.42 -3.46 -9.11
C GLY A 419 4.37 -4.23 -9.90
N LEU A 420 4.23 -5.51 -9.63
CA LEU A 420 3.18 -6.38 -10.16
C LEU A 420 2.47 -7.07 -9.01
N ASP A 421 1.18 -7.36 -9.16
CA ASP A 421 0.41 -8.12 -8.16
C ASP A 421 1.03 -9.50 -7.85
N SER A 422 1.76 -10.07 -8.84
CA SER A 422 2.49 -11.33 -8.69
C SER A 422 3.82 -11.21 -7.93
N ASP A 423 4.21 -10.02 -7.46
CA ASP A 423 5.51 -9.81 -6.80
C ASP A 423 5.55 -10.30 -5.35
N ALA A 424 4.45 -10.88 -4.88
CA ALA A 424 4.34 -11.52 -3.57
C ALA A 424 4.69 -10.58 -2.40
N LEU A 425 4.17 -9.34 -2.45
CA LEU A 425 4.31 -8.35 -1.37
C LEU A 425 3.86 -8.94 -0.04
N HIS A 426 4.55 -8.61 1.04
CA HIS A 426 4.34 -9.12 2.41
C HIS A 426 4.46 -10.65 2.56
N SER A 427 4.82 -11.37 1.51
CA SER A 427 4.93 -12.85 1.50
C SER A 427 6.40 -13.29 1.36
N PRO A 428 6.73 -14.55 1.73
CA PRO A 428 8.01 -15.14 1.39
C PRO A 428 8.25 -15.17 -0.14
N ASN A 429 9.51 -15.01 -0.54
CA ASN A 429 9.94 -14.92 -1.93
C ASN A 429 9.41 -13.69 -2.68
N GLU A 430 9.18 -12.59 -1.96
CA GLU A 430 8.97 -11.28 -2.58
C GLU A 430 10.02 -11.05 -3.67
N LYS A 431 9.58 -10.52 -4.80
CA LYS A 431 10.43 -10.31 -5.96
C LYS A 431 10.13 -8.98 -6.63
N TYR A 432 11.07 -8.50 -7.42
CA TYR A 432 10.90 -7.34 -8.29
C TYR A 432 11.55 -7.61 -9.65
N ASP A 433 10.86 -7.28 -10.71
CA ASP A 433 11.40 -7.49 -12.06
C ASP A 433 12.50 -6.49 -12.38
N ILE A 434 13.67 -6.96 -12.82
CA ILE A 434 14.80 -6.11 -13.19
C ILE A 434 14.43 -5.18 -14.37
N PHE A 435 13.57 -5.64 -15.27
CA PHE A 435 13.05 -4.83 -16.35
C PHE A 435 12.24 -3.64 -15.80
N ASN A 436 11.35 -3.89 -14.84
CA ASN A 436 10.54 -2.84 -14.21
C ASN A 436 11.39 -1.83 -13.45
N TYR A 437 12.42 -2.30 -12.74
CA TYR A 437 13.37 -1.42 -12.06
C TYR A 437 14.03 -0.43 -13.03
N TYR A 438 14.59 -0.91 -14.14
CA TYR A 438 15.20 0.00 -15.12
C TYR A 438 14.16 0.83 -15.87
N LYS A 439 12.98 0.26 -16.13
CA LYS A 439 11.88 1.00 -16.76
C LYS A 439 11.41 2.18 -15.91
N GLY A 440 11.33 1.99 -14.60
CA GLY A 440 11.06 3.08 -13.67
C GLY A 440 12.12 4.19 -13.76
N ILE A 441 13.41 3.83 -13.74
CA ILE A 441 14.51 4.81 -13.90
C ILE A 441 14.43 5.55 -15.24
N GLU A 442 13.97 4.91 -16.32
CA GLU A 442 13.75 5.55 -17.62
C GLU A 442 12.52 6.45 -17.64
N THR A 443 11.44 6.08 -16.93
CA THR A 443 10.15 6.76 -16.99
C THR A 443 10.08 7.99 -16.09
N ILE A 444 10.70 7.93 -14.91
CA ILE A 444 10.65 9.01 -13.92
C ILE A 444 11.21 10.34 -14.47
N PRO A 445 12.37 10.41 -15.20
CA PRO A 445 12.83 11.65 -15.80
C PRO A 445 11.85 12.24 -16.82
N LEU A 446 11.13 11.38 -17.55
CA LEU A 446 10.09 11.83 -18.50
C LEU A 446 8.90 12.45 -17.76
N PHE A 447 8.50 11.88 -16.63
CA PHE A 447 7.47 12.49 -15.79
C PHE A 447 7.86 13.90 -15.37
N HIS A 448 9.06 14.10 -14.83
CA HIS A 448 9.55 15.40 -14.40
C HIS A 448 9.59 16.40 -15.57
N LYS A 449 10.04 15.94 -16.75
CA LYS A 449 10.06 16.75 -17.98
C LYS A 449 8.65 17.22 -18.37
N TYR A 450 7.72 16.28 -18.51
CA TYR A 450 6.36 16.61 -18.92
C TYR A 450 5.60 17.41 -17.88
N PHE A 451 5.89 17.18 -16.59
CA PHE A 451 5.28 17.96 -15.51
C PHE A 451 5.74 19.41 -15.56
N ALA A 452 7.04 19.67 -15.78
CA ALA A 452 7.56 21.02 -15.95
C ALA A 452 6.97 21.70 -17.19
N GLU A 453 6.97 21.03 -18.36
CA GLU A 453 6.43 21.56 -19.61
C GLU A 453 4.95 21.95 -19.48
N LEU A 454 4.10 21.05 -18.95
CA LEU A 454 2.66 21.27 -18.80
C LEU A 454 2.31 22.28 -17.69
N SER A 455 3.20 22.54 -16.76
CA SER A 455 3.00 23.55 -15.71
C SER A 455 3.34 24.97 -16.19
N GLU A 456 4.01 25.11 -17.32
CA GLU A 456 4.34 26.38 -17.95
C GLU A 456 3.28 26.83 -18.99
N GLU A 457 2.41 25.92 -19.44
CA GLU A 457 1.27 26.18 -20.33
C GLU A 457 0.08 26.82 -19.57
#